data_70feb164fbed2d28088f751f614e38ac
#
_entry.id   70feb164fbed2d28088f751f614e38ac
#
_cell.length_a   1.000
_cell.length_b   1.000
_cell.length_c   1.000
_cell.angle_alpha   90.00
_cell.angle_beta   90.00
_cell.angle_gamma   90.00
#
_symmetry.space_group_name_H-M   'P 1'
#
loop_
_entity.id
_entity.type
_entity.pdbx_description
1 polymer ?
#
loop_
_entity_poly.entity_id
_entity_poly.type
_entity_poly.pdbx_seq_one_letter_code
_entity_poly.pdbx_strand_id
1 'polypeptide(L)'
;MQGKIRKQTWSVAASVIALVFFLARTGGILWAQEGEHIGGAVGRGDRHSAGWDNAMRLKGKPLPPKFPKVGVDVERVVLENGMVVYLQEDHRLPLIDAVALVRTGSYYEPAADLGMADLVGELLLTGGTKNYPPDQLEERLDFIAANLNVSMENEQCSLTLNVPTKDAGEGMRILADVLRNPTFDESRLELAKSQTIFSLRASNESPAPIVRREFNRLLYTEAHPAGRTPTIERVRQISREDLIRFHGKYFHPNQIMLGLTGDFKKAEILQKVRELWGDWRQAEVSLPPLPKVNPEPKSGIYYINKQVNQSNIRMGHWGTNRDNPDRFAIDLMNDILGGSDFSARMVERVRNDEGLAYSVGTAFPTSQRDISFFLAAAQTRTESTSKAIQSMLDEINKMRTTKISRNEFETAREMFLYSYVFRFAEPSRALTALMRLEYEHLPPDYLEKEFQGYQAVTPEEIERVARKYLKPEELTILIVGDYSKLSEELSRLGQPKEIQPLQFEDGNPPSGRTP
;
A
#
# COMPACT_ATOMS: atom_id res chain seq x y z
N MET A 1 51.06 4.79 28.80
CA MET A 1 51.14 5.23 27.38
C MET A 1 49.78 5.10 26.74
N GLN A 2 49.16 6.23 26.47
CA GLN A 2 47.79 6.31 25.94
C GLN A 2 47.83 6.24 24.41
N GLY A 3 47.06 5.35 23.81
CA GLY A 3 46.83 5.26 22.36
C GLY A 3 45.39 5.60 22.02
N LYS A 4 45.21 6.75 21.38
CA LYS A 4 43.92 7.28 20.90
C LYS A 4 43.33 6.39 19.78
N ILE A 5 42.13 5.87 19.99
CA ILE A 5 41.30 5.29 18.93
C ILE A 5 40.48 6.42 18.29
N ARG A 6 40.76 6.72 17.03
CA ARG A 6 39.98 7.65 16.19
C ARG A 6 38.72 6.94 15.73
N LYS A 7 37.55 7.45 16.11
CA LYS A 7 36.27 7.13 15.52
C LYS A 7 36.18 7.77 14.11
N GLN A 8 36.10 6.96 13.08
CA GLN A 8 35.63 7.40 11.76
C GLN A 8 34.12 7.17 11.65
N THR A 9 33.39 8.24 11.72
CA THR A 9 31.97 8.27 11.36
C THR A 9 31.84 8.39 9.83
N TRP A 10 31.38 7.35 9.18
CA TRP A 10 30.95 7.44 7.77
C TRP A 10 29.47 7.81 7.74
N SER A 11 29.16 8.88 6.99
CA SER A 11 27.83 9.43 6.84
C SER A 11 27.00 8.56 5.88
N VAL A 12 25.90 8.04 6.39
CA VAL A 12 24.84 7.40 5.62
C VAL A 12 23.91 8.53 5.15
N ALA A 13 24.15 9.07 3.99
CA ALA A 13 23.30 10.10 3.37
C ALA A 13 23.29 9.94 1.85
N ALA A 14 22.63 8.88 1.34
CA ALA A 14 22.32 8.77 -0.09
C ALA A 14 21.18 7.79 -0.47
N SER A 15 20.36 7.31 0.46
CA SER A 15 19.35 6.27 0.12
C SER A 15 17.89 6.61 0.44
N VAL A 16 17.55 7.83 0.81
CA VAL A 16 16.21 8.16 1.33
C VAL A 16 15.27 8.74 0.26
N ILE A 17 15.76 9.17 -0.92
CA ILE A 17 14.91 9.89 -1.89
C ILE A 17 14.12 8.97 -2.84
N ALA A 18 14.49 7.70 -2.99
CA ALA A 18 13.83 6.78 -3.93
C ALA A 18 12.58 6.04 -3.37
N LEU A 19 12.35 6.07 -2.05
CA LEU A 19 11.31 5.26 -1.40
C LEU A 19 9.94 5.93 -1.31
N VAL A 20 9.84 7.24 -1.51
CA VAL A 20 8.61 8.02 -1.24
C VAL A 20 7.57 7.88 -2.37
N PHE A 21 7.97 7.53 -3.59
CA PHE A 21 7.06 7.51 -4.75
C PHE A 21 6.32 6.18 -5.00
N PHE A 22 6.67 5.09 -4.30
CA PHE A 22 6.12 3.75 -4.62
C PHE A 22 4.93 3.31 -3.78
N LEU A 23 4.67 3.94 -2.64
CA LEU A 23 3.63 3.51 -1.68
C LEU A 23 2.27 4.19 -1.82
N ALA A 24 2.13 5.17 -2.69
CA ALA A 24 0.87 5.89 -2.88
C ALA A 24 -0.20 5.11 -3.68
N ARG A 25 0.13 3.94 -4.27
CA ARG A 25 -0.81 3.12 -5.07
C ARG A 25 -1.28 1.81 -4.44
N THR A 26 -0.71 1.43 -3.32
CA THR A 26 -1.13 0.24 -2.55
C THR A 26 -1.67 0.70 -1.20
N GLY A 27 -2.85 1.28 -1.15
CA GLY A 27 -3.68 1.47 0.05
C GLY A 27 -3.04 1.94 1.37
N GLY A 28 -1.76 2.25 1.42
CA GLY A 28 -1.04 2.63 2.64
C GLY A 28 -0.38 4.00 2.52
N ILE A 29 -0.99 5.02 3.10
CA ILE A 29 -0.31 6.31 3.35
C ILE A 29 0.67 6.07 4.49
N LEU A 30 1.96 5.90 4.18
CA LEU A 30 3.04 5.89 5.17
C LEU A 30 3.39 7.34 5.53
N TRP A 31 3.16 7.68 6.79
CA TRP A 31 3.56 8.97 7.37
C TRP A 31 5.05 8.93 7.71
N ALA A 32 5.81 9.89 7.19
CA ALA A 32 7.23 10.07 7.52
C ALA A 32 7.38 10.56 8.98
N GLN A 33 8.36 9.99 9.70
CA GLN A 33 8.80 10.47 11.00
C GLN A 33 9.58 11.79 10.90
N GLU A 34 9.53 12.55 11.97
CA GLU A 34 10.05 13.90 12.16
C GLU A 34 11.47 14.15 11.64
N GLY A 35 11.61 15.20 10.84
CA GLY A 35 12.86 15.84 10.49
C GLY A 35 12.78 17.35 10.75
N GLU A 36 13.79 17.90 11.38
CA GLU A 36 13.88 19.26 11.95
C GLU A 36 13.54 20.42 10.99
N HIS A 37 12.98 21.45 11.56
CA HIS A 37 12.60 22.72 10.94
C HIS A 37 13.75 23.42 10.21
N ILE A 38 13.52 23.79 8.96
CA ILE A 38 14.09 25.01 8.38
C ILE A 38 12.91 25.87 7.92
N GLY A 39 12.51 26.83 8.74
CA GLY A 39 11.45 27.77 8.42
C GLY A 39 11.98 28.92 7.58
N GLY A 40 11.21 29.31 6.57
CA GLY A 40 11.37 30.54 5.83
C GLY A 40 10.14 30.78 4.98
N ALA A 41 9.20 31.58 5.46
CA ALA A 41 8.08 32.09 4.66
C ALA A 41 8.67 32.97 3.53
N VAL A 42 8.67 32.46 2.30
CA VAL A 42 8.98 33.26 1.11
C VAL A 42 7.68 33.78 0.52
N GLY A 43 7.55 35.10 0.49
CA GLY A 43 6.38 35.81 -0.03
C GLY A 43 6.07 35.45 -1.50
N ARG A 44 4.77 35.42 -1.81
CA ARG A 44 4.20 35.21 -3.12
C ARG A 44 4.78 36.22 -4.14
N GLY A 45 5.56 35.70 -5.06
CA GLY A 45 5.94 36.35 -6.32
C GLY A 45 6.39 35.24 -7.25
N ASP A 46 6.01 35.32 -8.52
CA ASP A 46 6.34 34.41 -9.63
C ASP A 46 7.88 34.26 -9.86
N ARG A 47 8.64 34.00 -8.80
CA ARG A 47 10.08 33.83 -8.87
C ARG A 47 10.42 32.35 -8.98
N HIS A 48 10.27 31.82 -10.17
CA HIS A 48 10.91 30.55 -10.50
C HIS A 48 12.43 30.74 -10.57
N SER A 49 13.19 29.75 -10.10
CA SER A 49 14.65 29.75 -10.31
C SER A 49 14.95 29.66 -11.82
N ALA A 50 16.10 30.18 -12.24
CA ALA A 50 16.54 30.03 -13.64
C ALA A 50 16.60 28.54 -14.08
N GLY A 51 16.83 27.63 -13.13
CA GLY A 51 16.75 26.19 -13.37
C GLY A 51 15.33 25.71 -13.67
N TRP A 52 14.31 26.26 -12.99
CA TRP A 52 12.91 25.97 -13.29
C TRP A 52 12.51 26.46 -14.68
N ASP A 53 12.86 27.70 -15.02
CA ASP A 53 12.57 28.26 -16.35
C ASP A 53 13.25 27.46 -17.46
N ASN A 54 14.48 27.00 -17.24
CA ASN A 54 15.18 26.12 -18.16
C ASN A 54 14.54 24.75 -18.27
N ALA A 55 14.13 24.14 -17.14
CA ALA A 55 13.42 22.85 -17.14
C ALA A 55 12.07 22.97 -17.88
N MET A 56 11.34 24.08 -17.69
CA MET A 56 10.09 24.35 -18.39
C MET A 56 10.26 24.59 -19.90
N ARG A 57 11.40 25.13 -20.32
CA ARG A 57 11.74 25.26 -21.75
C ARG A 57 12.09 23.93 -22.42
N LEU A 58 12.54 22.93 -21.60
CA LEU A 58 12.81 21.58 -22.07
C LEU A 58 11.55 20.70 -22.14
N LYS A 59 10.34 21.26 -21.94
CA LYS A 59 9.06 20.56 -22.14
C LYS A 59 8.95 19.99 -23.56
N GLY A 60 9.55 18.80 -23.73
CA GLY A 60 9.26 17.94 -24.86
C GLY A 60 7.90 17.28 -24.70
N LYS A 61 7.30 16.82 -25.78
CA LYS A 61 6.16 15.89 -25.66
C LYS A 61 6.64 14.66 -24.88
N PRO A 62 5.87 14.16 -23.90
CA PRO A 62 6.24 12.94 -23.22
C PRO A 62 6.43 11.83 -24.26
N LEU A 63 7.62 11.25 -24.28
CA LEU A 63 7.85 10.06 -25.11
C LEU A 63 6.96 8.95 -24.56
N PRO A 64 6.22 8.25 -25.41
CA PRO A 64 5.46 7.10 -24.95
C PRO A 64 6.43 6.09 -24.31
N PRO A 65 6.11 5.54 -23.13
CA PRO A 65 6.96 4.55 -22.51
C PRO A 65 7.08 3.33 -23.42
N LYS A 66 8.24 2.69 -23.42
CA LYS A 66 8.38 1.37 -24.05
C LYS A 66 7.71 0.35 -23.12
N PHE A 67 6.54 -0.15 -23.53
CA PHE A 67 5.82 -1.17 -22.78
C PHE A 67 6.51 -2.52 -22.92
N PRO A 68 6.85 -3.20 -21.82
CA PRO A 68 7.43 -4.53 -21.89
C PRO A 68 6.40 -5.55 -22.40
N LYS A 69 6.86 -6.55 -23.17
CA LYS A 69 5.99 -7.57 -23.77
C LYS A 69 6.47 -8.97 -23.47
N VAL A 70 5.52 -9.84 -23.09
CA VAL A 70 5.77 -11.27 -22.97
C VAL A 70 6.06 -11.85 -24.35
N GLY A 71 7.06 -12.74 -24.44
CA GLY A 71 7.53 -13.31 -25.68
C GLY A 71 8.52 -12.46 -26.48
N VAL A 72 8.75 -11.19 -26.08
CA VAL A 72 9.72 -10.28 -26.68
C VAL A 72 10.77 -9.86 -25.66
N ASP A 73 10.36 -9.10 -24.64
CA ASP A 73 11.27 -8.60 -23.60
C ASP A 73 11.39 -9.60 -22.43
N VAL A 74 10.34 -10.36 -22.17
CA VAL A 74 10.23 -11.32 -21.06
C VAL A 74 9.74 -12.67 -21.58
N GLU A 75 10.42 -13.74 -21.22
CA GLU A 75 10.01 -15.11 -21.51
C GLU A 75 9.07 -15.62 -20.42
N ARG A 76 7.98 -16.30 -20.82
CA ARG A 76 7.01 -16.93 -19.92
C ARG A 76 7.00 -18.43 -20.15
N VAL A 77 7.24 -19.18 -19.09
CA VAL A 77 7.25 -20.66 -19.10
C VAL A 77 6.28 -21.17 -18.04
N VAL A 78 5.56 -22.24 -18.33
CA VAL A 78 4.77 -22.99 -17.34
C VAL A 78 5.45 -24.31 -17.10
N LEU A 79 5.77 -24.61 -15.85
CA LEU A 79 6.35 -25.89 -15.45
C LEU A 79 5.26 -26.98 -15.44
N GLU A 80 5.68 -28.25 -15.47
CA GLU A 80 4.75 -29.40 -15.43
C GLU A 80 3.86 -29.42 -14.18
N ASN A 81 4.34 -28.86 -13.07
CA ASN A 81 3.60 -28.72 -11.82
C ASN A 81 2.71 -27.46 -11.75
N GLY A 82 2.54 -26.74 -12.86
CA GLY A 82 1.67 -25.58 -12.97
C GLY A 82 2.28 -24.24 -12.49
N MET A 83 3.52 -24.22 -11.98
CA MET A 83 4.19 -22.97 -11.63
C MET A 83 4.43 -22.13 -12.88
N VAL A 84 4.08 -20.86 -12.83
CA VAL A 84 4.35 -19.90 -13.91
C VAL A 84 5.68 -19.20 -13.63
N VAL A 85 6.57 -19.20 -14.62
CA VAL A 85 7.91 -18.60 -14.49
C VAL A 85 8.09 -17.52 -15.55
N TYR A 86 8.54 -16.35 -15.14
CA TYR A 86 8.89 -15.22 -16.00
C TYR A 86 10.39 -14.96 -15.93
N LEU A 87 11.06 -14.83 -17.08
CA LEU A 87 12.51 -14.69 -17.17
C LEU A 87 12.88 -13.48 -18.02
N GLN A 88 13.72 -12.61 -17.48
CA GLN A 88 14.28 -11.46 -18.18
C GLN A 88 15.77 -11.33 -17.89
N GLU A 89 16.62 -11.53 -18.91
CA GLU A 89 18.06 -11.30 -18.80
C GLU A 89 18.38 -9.80 -18.73
N ASP A 90 19.22 -9.43 -17.78
CA ASP A 90 19.76 -8.07 -17.64
C ASP A 90 21.19 -8.13 -17.09
N HIS A 91 22.17 -7.93 -17.94
CA HIS A 91 23.60 -8.03 -17.61
C HIS A 91 24.25 -6.71 -17.20
N ARG A 92 23.45 -5.69 -16.88
CA ARG A 92 23.96 -4.36 -16.48
C ARG A 92 24.64 -4.36 -15.10
N LEU A 93 24.16 -5.18 -14.19
CA LEU A 93 24.70 -5.37 -12.85
C LEU A 93 24.83 -6.86 -12.54
N PRO A 94 25.85 -7.30 -11.76
CA PRO A 94 26.01 -8.69 -11.36
C PRO A 94 25.05 -9.08 -10.22
N LEU A 95 23.76 -8.90 -10.45
CA LEU A 95 22.68 -9.15 -9.48
C LEU A 95 21.58 -9.99 -10.12
N ILE A 96 20.88 -10.73 -9.28
CA ILE A 96 19.62 -11.39 -9.64
C ILE A 96 18.53 -10.93 -8.67
N ASP A 97 17.42 -10.48 -9.24
CA ASP A 97 16.17 -10.22 -8.55
C ASP A 97 15.18 -11.34 -8.83
N ALA A 98 14.58 -11.88 -7.76
CA ALA A 98 13.48 -12.83 -7.87
C ALA A 98 12.25 -12.28 -7.14
N VAL A 99 11.07 -12.47 -7.74
CA VAL A 99 9.76 -12.15 -7.16
C VAL A 99 8.88 -13.38 -7.24
N ALA A 100 8.42 -13.88 -6.10
CA ALA A 100 7.40 -14.92 -6.06
C ALA A 100 6.07 -14.30 -5.60
N LEU A 101 5.02 -14.41 -6.41
CA LEU A 101 3.66 -14.01 -6.08
C LEU A 101 2.84 -15.26 -5.80
N VAL A 102 2.31 -15.38 -4.59
CA VAL A 102 1.48 -16.51 -4.15
C VAL A 102 0.04 -16.06 -4.02
N ARG A 103 -0.90 -16.80 -4.60
CA ARG A 103 -2.35 -16.53 -4.51
C ARG A 103 -2.88 -16.92 -3.13
N THR A 104 -2.70 -16.02 -2.17
CA THR A 104 -3.21 -16.12 -0.79
C THR A 104 -3.19 -14.72 -0.16
N GLY A 105 -3.71 -14.55 1.06
CA GLY A 105 -3.67 -13.27 1.76
C GLY A 105 -4.62 -13.24 2.94
N SER A 106 -4.61 -12.14 3.70
CA SER A 106 -5.40 -11.99 4.92
C SER A 106 -6.91 -12.01 4.66
N TYR A 107 -7.38 -11.70 3.46
CA TYR A 107 -8.81 -11.77 3.13
C TYR A 107 -9.35 -13.21 3.00
N TYR A 108 -8.46 -14.19 2.85
CA TYR A 108 -8.83 -15.60 2.77
C TYR A 108 -8.80 -16.33 4.12
N GLU A 109 -8.48 -15.60 5.19
CA GLU A 109 -8.59 -16.12 6.55
C GLU A 109 -10.05 -16.36 6.93
N PRO A 110 -10.36 -17.46 7.64
CA PRO A 110 -11.62 -17.58 8.33
C PRO A 110 -11.77 -16.43 9.35
N ALA A 111 -13.00 -15.93 9.52
CA ALA A 111 -13.25 -14.88 10.52
C ALA A 111 -12.85 -15.30 11.96
N ALA A 112 -12.79 -16.61 12.20
CA ALA A 112 -12.33 -17.18 13.45
C ALA A 112 -10.80 -17.13 13.65
N ASP A 113 -10.01 -16.96 12.58
CA ASP A 113 -8.55 -17.11 12.59
C ASP A 113 -7.84 -15.83 12.16
N LEU A 114 -8.47 -14.67 12.41
CA LEU A 114 -7.92 -13.36 12.02
C LEU A 114 -6.54 -13.12 12.62
N GLY A 115 -5.61 -12.66 11.80
CA GLY A 115 -4.20 -12.40 12.11
C GLY A 115 -3.28 -13.59 11.83
N MET A 116 -3.83 -14.73 11.40
CA MET A 116 -3.03 -15.91 11.07
C MET A 116 -2.18 -15.69 9.81
N ALA A 117 -2.73 -15.07 8.76
CA ALA A 117 -1.97 -14.82 7.53
C ALA A 117 -0.79 -13.89 7.79
N ASP A 118 -0.97 -12.85 8.60
CA ASP A 118 0.10 -11.93 8.97
C ASP A 118 1.23 -12.67 9.70
N LEU A 119 0.89 -13.55 10.65
CA LEU A 119 1.86 -14.40 11.35
C LEU A 119 2.54 -15.39 10.41
N VAL A 120 1.82 -15.98 9.45
CA VAL A 120 2.44 -16.82 8.41
C VAL A 120 3.43 -15.99 7.59
N GLY A 121 3.04 -14.80 7.12
CA GLY A 121 3.91 -13.92 6.35
C GLY A 121 5.21 -13.57 7.08
N GLU A 122 5.12 -13.19 8.35
CA GLU A 122 6.27 -12.88 9.20
C GLU A 122 7.16 -14.11 9.42
N LEU A 123 6.56 -15.25 9.74
CA LEU A 123 7.30 -16.47 10.11
C LEU A 123 7.78 -17.30 8.91
N LEU A 124 7.35 -17.02 7.69
CA LEU A 124 7.99 -17.58 6.51
C LEU A 124 9.49 -17.27 6.47
N LEU A 125 9.88 -16.06 6.89
CA LEU A 125 11.27 -15.65 6.93
C LEU A 125 11.89 -15.87 8.32
N THR A 126 11.22 -15.39 9.38
CA THR A 126 11.80 -15.38 10.73
C THR A 126 11.63 -16.69 11.48
N GLY A 127 10.73 -17.56 11.05
CA GLY A 127 10.42 -18.84 11.68
C GLY A 127 11.32 -20.00 11.24
N GLY A 128 12.31 -19.74 10.38
CA GLY A 128 13.23 -20.74 9.86
C GLY A 128 12.60 -21.73 8.90
N THR A 129 13.45 -22.55 8.30
CA THR A 129 13.06 -23.59 7.34
C THR A 129 13.63 -24.94 7.74
N LYS A 130 13.26 -25.98 7.01
CA LYS A 130 13.77 -27.34 7.26
C LYS A 130 15.31 -27.42 7.19
N ASN A 131 15.93 -26.63 6.30
CA ASN A 131 17.38 -26.67 6.09
C ASN A 131 18.12 -25.55 6.83
N TYR A 132 17.42 -24.51 7.26
CA TYR A 132 17.99 -23.33 7.92
C TYR A 132 17.15 -23.00 9.17
N PRO A 133 17.62 -23.37 10.38
CA PRO A 133 17.04 -22.83 11.62
C PRO A 133 17.02 -21.29 11.61
N PRO A 134 16.16 -20.62 12.39
CA PRO A 134 15.93 -19.17 12.31
C PRO A 134 17.22 -18.32 12.25
N ASP A 135 18.11 -18.49 13.23
CA ASP A 135 19.34 -17.68 13.33
C ASP A 135 20.31 -17.97 12.18
N GLN A 136 20.38 -19.24 11.72
CA GLN A 136 21.23 -19.61 10.60
C GLN A 136 20.71 -19.10 9.26
N LEU A 137 19.39 -18.95 9.11
CA LEU A 137 18.79 -18.38 7.91
C LEU A 137 19.21 -16.91 7.75
N GLU A 138 19.11 -16.14 8.84
CA GLU A 138 19.49 -14.73 8.87
C GLU A 138 21.00 -14.57 8.60
N GLU A 139 21.86 -15.28 9.36
CA GLU A 139 23.31 -15.28 9.15
C GLU A 139 23.70 -15.64 7.73
N ARG A 140 22.97 -16.57 7.11
CA ARG A 140 23.29 -17.04 5.78
C ARG A 140 22.92 -16.04 4.70
N LEU A 141 21.77 -15.39 4.82
CA LEU A 141 21.37 -14.28 3.95
C LEU A 141 22.36 -13.13 4.03
N ASP A 142 22.77 -12.75 5.25
CA ASP A 142 23.78 -11.70 5.46
C ASP A 142 25.12 -12.06 4.84
N PHE A 143 25.58 -13.31 5.03
CA PHE A 143 26.87 -13.78 4.51
C PHE A 143 26.95 -13.69 2.97
N ILE A 144 25.86 -14.00 2.27
CA ILE A 144 25.80 -13.91 0.79
C ILE A 144 25.33 -12.55 0.31
N ALA A 145 25.17 -11.57 1.21
CA ALA A 145 24.62 -10.24 0.92
C ALA A 145 23.28 -10.30 0.15
N ALA A 146 22.44 -11.27 0.49
CA ALA A 146 21.10 -11.42 -0.08
C ALA A 146 20.08 -10.67 0.77
N ASN A 147 19.14 -10.01 0.09
CA ASN A 147 17.99 -9.38 0.73
C ASN A 147 16.73 -10.17 0.34
N LEU A 148 16.16 -10.87 1.31
CA LEU A 148 14.89 -11.60 1.16
C LEU A 148 13.83 -10.94 2.03
N ASN A 149 12.74 -10.50 1.39
CA ASN A 149 11.60 -9.90 2.07
C ASN A 149 10.33 -10.70 1.79
N VAL A 150 9.44 -10.76 2.77
CA VAL A 150 8.11 -11.35 2.66
C VAL A 150 7.07 -10.30 3.01
N SER A 151 6.03 -10.18 2.19
CA SER A 151 4.89 -9.31 2.45
C SER A 151 3.61 -10.09 2.26
N MET A 152 2.82 -10.23 3.32
CA MET A 152 1.48 -10.78 3.28
C MET A 152 0.50 -9.62 3.13
N GLU A 153 -0.18 -9.57 1.99
CA GLU A 153 -1.18 -8.56 1.67
C GLU A 153 -2.60 -9.14 1.79
N ASN A 154 -3.59 -8.37 1.39
CA ASN A 154 -4.98 -8.80 1.48
C ASN A 154 -5.30 -10.03 0.63
N GLU A 155 -4.85 -10.03 -0.64
CA GLU A 155 -5.17 -11.08 -1.63
C GLU A 155 -3.91 -11.73 -2.22
N GLN A 156 -2.73 -11.38 -1.73
CA GLN A 156 -1.44 -11.82 -2.26
C GLN A 156 -0.41 -11.96 -1.14
N CYS A 157 0.43 -13.01 -1.23
CA CYS A 157 1.71 -13.03 -0.54
C CYS A 157 2.83 -12.85 -1.57
N SER A 158 3.74 -11.93 -1.32
CA SER A 158 4.89 -11.70 -2.18
C SER A 158 6.20 -11.94 -1.44
N LEU A 159 7.13 -12.64 -2.09
CA LEU A 159 8.50 -12.81 -1.64
C LEU A 159 9.41 -12.16 -2.67
N THR A 160 10.33 -11.32 -2.22
CA THR A 160 11.32 -10.67 -3.09
C THR A 160 12.71 -10.98 -2.61
N LEU A 161 13.55 -11.50 -3.50
CA LEU A 161 14.95 -11.80 -3.25
C LEU A 161 15.81 -10.94 -4.18
N ASN A 162 16.79 -10.24 -3.63
CA ASN A 162 17.90 -9.64 -4.37
C ASN A 162 19.21 -10.28 -3.89
N VAL A 163 20.04 -10.76 -4.81
CA VAL A 163 21.26 -11.49 -4.49
C VAL A 163 22.34 -11.28 -5.55
N PRO A 164 23.65 -11.18 -5.17
CA PRO A 164 24.74 -11.20 -6.14
C PRO A 164 24.75 -12.45 -7.01
N THR A 165 25.02 -12.32 -8.31
CA THR A 165 25.01 -13.42 -9.30
C THR A 165 25.88 -14.59 -8.84
N LYS A 166 27.04 -14.34 -8.22
CA LYS A 166 27.93 -15.39 -7.71
C LYS A 166 27.29 -16.30 -6.65
N ASP A 167 26.36 -15.76 -5.86
CA ASP A 167 25.68 -16.45 -4.77
C ASP A 167 24.21 -16.81 -5.10
N ALA A 168 23.77 -16.53 -6.34
CA ALA A 168 22.39 -16.74 -6.78
C ALA A 168 21.90 -18.19 -6.60
N GLY A 169 22.76 -19.15 -6.79
CA GLY A 169 22.43 -20.57 -6.59
C GLY A 169 22.03 -20.89 -5.14
N GLU A 170 22.62 -20.21 -4.18
CA GLU A 170 22.24 -20.34 -2.76
C GLU A 170 21.01 -19.51 -2.42
N GLY A 171 20.97 -18.25 -2.86
CA GLY A 171 19.81 -17.39 -2.63
C GLY A 171 18.51 -18.03 -3.16
N MET A 172 18.55 -18.63 -4.34
CA MET A 172 17.41 -19.36 -4.91
C MET A 172 17.04 -20.62 -4.11
N ARG A 173 18.03 -21.35 -3.55
CA ARG A 173 17.75 -22.49 -2.66
C ARG A 173 17.05 -22.02 -1.38
N ILE A 174 17.50 -20.92 -0.79
CA ILE A 174 16.87 -20.33 0.39
C ILE A 174 15.43 -19.91 0.06
N LEU A 175 15.21 -19.19 -1.04
CA LEU A 175 13.87 -18.79 -1.46
C LEU A 175 12.94 -20.01 -1.67
N ALA A 176 13.47 -21.08 -2.27
CA ALA A 176 12.73 -22.32 -2.46
C ALA A 176 12.37 -22.97 -1.12
N ASP A 177 13.28 -22.98 -0.17
CA ASP A 177 13.07 -23.60 1.13
C ASP A 177 12.08 -22.80 2.00
N VAL A 178 12.16 -21.48 1.97
CA VAL A 178 11.18 -20.57 2.60
C VAL A 178 9.77 -20.78 2.05
N LEU A 179 9.64 -20.93 0.72
CA LEU A 179 8.34 -21.16 0.08
C LEU A 179 7.76 -22.56 0.35
N ARG A 180 8.62 -23.58 0.44
CA ARG A 180 8.19 -25.00 0.47
C ARG A 180 8.19 -25.63 1.85
N ASN A 181 9.14 -25.26 2.69
CA ASN A 181 9.49 -25.99 3.90
C ASN A 181 9.66 -25.10 5.14
N PRO A 182 8.80 -24.08 5.37
CA PRO A 182 8.91 -23.29 6.60
C PRO A 182 8.64 -24.18 7.81
N THR A 183 9.39 -23.95 8.89
CA THR A 183 9.22 -24.72 10.13
C THR A 183 8.32 -24.05 11.15
N PHE A 184 8.13 -22.74 11.03
CA PHE A 184 7.35 -21.95 11.96
C PHE A 184 7.79 -22.24 13.41
N ASP A 185 9.06 -21.94 13.71
CA ASP A 185 9.65 -22.20 15.03
C ASP A 185 8.76 -21.65 16.16
N GLU A 186 8.50 -22.48 17.18
CA GLU A 186 7.57 -22.16 18.28
C GLU A 186 8.00 -20.90 19.04
N SER A 187 9.30 -20.75 19.31
CA SER A 187 9.81 -19.58 20.04
C SER A 187 9.66 -18.29 19.24
N ARG A 188 9.83 -18.37 17.92
CA ARG A 188 9.61 -17.25 17.00
C ARG A 188 8.13 -16.91 16.86
N LEU A 189 7.26 -17.93 16.87
CA LEU A 189 5.80 -17.73 16.89
C LEU A 189 5.36 -16.98 18.15
N GLU A 190 5.83 -17.40 19.34
CA GLU A 190 5.47 -16.70 20.57
C GLU A 190 6.01 -15.27 20.62
N LEU A 191 7.17 -15.02 20.05
CA LEU A 191 7.71 -13.66 19.89
C LEU A 191 6.83 -12.82 18.94
N ALA A 192 6.48 -13.33 17.77
CA ALA A 192 5.62 -12.65 16.79
C ALA A 192 4.23 -12.35 17.37
N LYS A 193 3.62 -13.31 18.10
CA LYS A 193 2.36 -13.07 18.83
C LYS A 193 2.50 -11.93 19.83
N SER A 194 3.57 -11.92 20.60
CA SER A 194 3.82 -10.89 21.61
C SER A 194 3.96 -9.51 20.97
N GLN A 195 4.65 -9.41 19.84
CA GLN A 195 4.81 -8.18 19.06
C GLN A 195 3.48 -7.72 18.45
N THR A 196 2.70 -8.65 17.90
CA THR A 196 1.35 -8.37 17.36
C THR A 196 0.41 -7.86 18.46
N ILE A 197 0.39 -8.49 19.63
CA ILE A 197 -0.42 -8.05 20.79
C ILE A 197 0.03 -6.65 21.26
N PHE A 198 1.33 -6.42 21.34
CA PHE A 198 1.85 -5.09 21.68
C PHE A 198 1.40 -4.04 20.67
N SER A 199 1.50 -4.34 19.37
CA SER A 199 1.06 -3.46 18.27
C SER A 199 -0.44 -3.17 18.33
N LEU A 200 -1.27 -4.19 18.61
CA LEU A 200 -2.72 -4.00 18.78
C LEU A 200 -3.02 -3.04 19.94
N ARG A 201 -2.37 -3.21 21.09
CA ARG A 201 -2.54 -2.30 22.25
C ARG A 201 -2.06 -0.90 21.93
N ALA A 202 -0.85 -0.78 21.37
CA ALA A 202 -0.27 0.50 20.99
C ALA A 202 -1.12 1.23 19.93
N SER A 203 -1.86 0.50 19.10
CA SER A 203 -2.77 1.09 18.11
C SER A 203 -3.91 1.92 18.73
N ASN A 204 -4.21 1.75 20.03
CA ASN A 204 -5.16 2.58 20.76
C ASN A 204 -4.51 3.77 21.48
N GLU A 205 -3.19 3.88 21.47
CA GLU A 205 -2.46 4.97 22.13
C GLU A 205 -2.58 6.30 21.38
N SER A 206 -2.60 6.25 20.06
CA SER A 206 -2.61 7.45 19.22
C SER A 206 -3.84 7.54 18.30
N PRO A 207 -4.28 8.77 17.95
CA PRO A 207 -5.48 8.98 17.15
C PRO A 207 -5.43 8.39 15.72
N ALA A 208 -4.27 8.39 15.08
CA ALA A 208 -4.15 8.02 13.67
C ALA A 208 -4.48 6.53 13.38
N PRO A 209 -3.96 5.54 14.13
CA PRO A 209 -4.38 4.14 13.97
C PRO A 209 -5.87 3.93 14.31
N ILE A 210 -6.37 4.61 15.36
CA ILE A 210 -7.78 4.51 15.78
C ILE A 210 -8.68 4.97 14.64
N VAL A 211 -8.48 6.19 14.13
CA VAL A 211 -9.36 6.76 13.09
C VAL A 211 -9.36 5.91 11.83
N ARG A 212 -8.19 5.33 11.46
CA ARG A 212 -8.09 4.45 10.28
C ARG A 212 -8.88 3.16 10.45
N ARG A 213 -8.69 2.47 11.57
CA ARG A 213 -9.35 1.21 11.88
C ARG A 213 -10.86 1.39 11.99
N GLU A 214 -11.30 2.34 12.80
CA GLU A 214 -12.72 2.53 13.05
C GLU A 214 -13.45 3.11 11.84
N PHE A 215 -12.79 3.89 11.00
CA PHE A 215 -13.35 4.35 9.73
C PHE A 215 -13.61 3.17 8.78
N ASN A 216 -12.66 2.25 8.66
CA ASN A 216 -12.87 1.04 7.86
C ASN A 216 -14.01 0.18 8.43
N ARG A 217 -14.10 0.03 9.75
CA ARG A 217 -15.21 -0.70 10.40
C ARG A 217 -16.57 -0.04 10.17
N LEU A 218 -16.65 1.28 10.15
CA LEU A 218 -17.88 2.01 9.83
C LEU A 218 -18.33 1.74 8.39
N LEU A 219 -17.41 1.73 7.43
CA LEU A 219 -17.74 1.55 6.03
C LEU A 219 -17.98 0.07 5.67
N TYR A 220 -16.99 -0.78 5.90
CA TYR A 220 -17.02 -2.19 5.47
C TYR A 220 -17.85 -3.09 6.38
N THR A 221 -18.03 -2.75 7.65
CA THR A 221 -18.56 -3.62 8.70
C THR A 221 -17.75 -4.91 8.86
N GLU A 222 -18.09 -5.76 9.82
CA GLU A 222 -17.43 -7.06 10.00
C GLU A 222 -17.80 -8.11 8.94
N ALA A 223 -18.80 -7.82 8.11
CA ALA A 223 -19.17 -8.70 7.01
C ALA A 223 -18.07 -8.83 5.95
N HIS A 224 -17.30 -7.75 5.75
CA HIS A 224 -16.19 -7.72 4.80
C HIS A 224 -14.84 -7.81 5.54
N PRO A 225 -13.84 -8.57 5.02
CA PRO A 225 -12.51 -8.67 5.65
C PRO A 225 -11.86 -7.33 5.97
N ALA A 226 -11.99 -6.32 5.10
CA ALA A 226 -11.43 -4.98 5.32
C ALA A 226 -11.98 -4.24 6.56
N GLY A 227 -13.12 -4.68 7.10
CA GLY A 227 -13.71 -4.14 8.33
C GLY A 227 -13.35 -4.92 9.58
N ARG A 228 -12.61 -6.02 9.45
CA ARG A 228 -12.24 -6.90 10.56
C ARG A 228 -10.91 -6.49 11.19
N THR A 229 -10.77 -6.80 12.47
CA THR A 229 -9.52 -6.62 13.22
C THR A 229 -9.35 -7.81 14.16
N PRO A 230 -8.16 -8.41 14.25
CA PRO A 230 -7.92 -9.53 15.17
C PRO A 230 -8.06 -9.06 16.63
N THR A 231 -8.47 -9.98 17.51
CA THR A 231 -8.48 -9.76 18.95
C THR A 231 -7.22 -10.35 19.57
N ILE A 232 -6.81 -9.84 20.74
CA ILE A 232 -5.67 -10.38 21.50
C ILE A 232 -5.86 -11.86 21.79
N GLU A 233 -7.07 -12.26 22.19
CA GLU A 233 -7.38 -13.65 22.49
C GLU A 233 -7.17 -14.55 21.27
N ARG A 234 -7.61 -14.11 20.09
CA ARG A 234 -7.41 -14.85 18.83
C ARG A 234 -5.93 -15.02 18.51
N VAL A 235 -5.17 -13.94 18.57
CA VAL A 235 -3.72 -13.98 18.32
C VAL A 235 -3.04 -14.99 19.27
N ARG A 236 -3.42 -15.02 20.55
CA ARG A 236 -2.88 -15.99 21.52
C ARG A 236 -3.22 -17.44 21.19
N GLN A 237 -4.42 -17.69 20.67
CA GLN A 237 -4.90 -19.03 20.35
C GLN A 237 -4.30 -19.63 19.09
N ILE A 238 -3.73 -18.81 18.19
CA ILE A 238 -3.09 -19.31 16.97
C ILE A 238 -1.92 -20.22 17.35
N SER A 239 -1.98 -21.45 16.89
CA SER A 239 -0.95 -22.46 17.12
C SER A 239 -0.02 -22.61 15.91
N ARG A 240 1.12 -23.24 16.11
CA ARG A 240 2.04 -23.61 15.03
C ARG A 240 1.34 -24.50 13.98
N GLU A 241 0.50 -25.41 14.42
CA GLU A 241 -0.30 -26.32 13.57
C GLU A 241 -1.26 -25.54 12.67
N ASP A 242 -1.81 -24.42 13.14
CA ASP A 242 -2.67 -23.54 12.34
C ASP A 242 -1.88 -22.90 11.18
N LEU A 243 -0.65 -22.44 11.46
CA LEU A 243 0.23 -21.88 10.43
C LEU A 243 0.64 -22.93 9.39
N ILE A 244 1.02 -24.14 9.84
CA ILE A 244 1.32 -25.26 8.96
C ILE A 244 0.12 -25.60 8.08
N ARG A 245 -1.08 -25.62 8.67
CA ARG A 245 -2.33 -25.91 7.94
C ARG A 245 -2.64 -24.80 6.91
N PHE A 246 -2.46 -23.51 7.26
CA PHE A 246 -2.65 -22.40 6.34
C PHE A 246 -1.65 -22.48 5.18
N HIS A 247 -0.36 -22.65 5.49
CA HIS A 247 0.68 -22.82 4.48
C HIS A 247 0.39 -24.01 3.56
N GLY A 248 0.11 -25.19 4.15
CA GLY A 248 -0.21 -26.41 3.39
C GLY A 248 -1.47 -26.31 2.54
N LYS A 249 -2.37 -25.36 2.83
CA LYS A 249 -3.58 -25.12 2.03
C LYS A 249 -3.34 -24.24 0.81
N TYR A 250 -2.47 -23.23 0.93
CA TYR A 250 -2.37 -22.17 -0.07
C TYR A 250 -1.04 -22.14 -0.84
N PHE A 251 0.06 -22.63 -0.24
CA PHE A 251 1.37 -22.57 -0.87
C PHE A 251 1.62 -23.81 -1.72
N HIS A 252 1.25 -23.72 -2.97
CA HIS A 252 1.45 -24.79 -3.98
C HIS A 252 1.99 -24.19 -5.27
N PRO A 253 2.78 -24.96 -6.08
CA PRO A 253 3.44 -24.41 -7.26
C PRO A 253 2.46 -23.80 -8.27
N ASN A 254 1.29 -24.39 -8.46
CA ASN A 254 0.24 -23.87 -9.35
C ASN A 254 -0.50 -22.63 -8.80
N GLN A 255 -0.17 -22.17 -7.60
CA GLN A 255 -0.62 -20.88 -7.03
C GLN A 255 0.50 -19.82 -7.06
N ILE A 256 1.67 -20.16 -7.60
CA ILE A 256 2.87 -19.33 -7.57
C ILE A 256 3.25 -18.88 -8.97
N MET A 257 3.50 -17.58 -9.09
CA MET A 257 4.18 -16.97 -10.23
C MET A 257 5.56 -16.53 -9.76
N LEU A 258 6.62 -17.04 -10.40
CA LEU A 258 8.01 -16.71 -10.11
C LEU A 258 8.59 -15.85 -11.23
N GLY A 259 8.99 -14.64 -10.93
CA GLY A 259 9.70 -13.75 -11.85
C GLY A 259 11.19 -13.68 -11.49
N LEU A 260 12.04 -13.78 -12.49
CA LEU A 260 13.50 -13.68 -12.34
C LEU A 260 14.03 -12.66 -13.35
N THR A 261 14.79 -11.70 -12.89
CA THR A 261 15.52 -10.76 -13.75
C THR A 261 16.94 -10.56 -13.23
N GLY A 262 17.89 -10.33 -14.13
CA GLY A 262 19.27 -10.06 -13.77
C GLY A 262 20.30 -10.77 -14.63
N ASP A 263 21.51 -10.88 -14.09
CA ASP A 263 22.69 -11.39 -14.79
C ASP A 263 22.74 -12.92 -14.77
N PHE A 264 21.99 -13.51 -15.69
CA PHE A 264 21.93 -14.96 -15.92
C PHE A 264 21.64 -15.29 -17.39
N LYS A 265 21.89 -16.52 -17.81
CA LYS A 265 21.37 -17.07 -19.06
C LYS A 265 20.06 -17.81 -18.81
N LYS A 266 19.03 -17.51 -19.58
CA LYS A 266 17.67 -18.07 -19.42
C LYS A 266 17.65 -19.59 -19.33
N ALA A 267 18.41 -20.29 -20.17
CA ALA A 267 18.44 -21.75 -20.16
C ALA A 267 19.00 -22.31 -18.84
N GLU A 268 20.09 -21.71 -18.32
CA GLU A 268 20.75 -22.12 -17.08
C GLU A 268 19.87 -21.86 -15.86
N ILE A 269 19.26 -20.67 -15.78
CA ILE A 269 18.38 -20.32 -14.66
C ILE A 269 17.08 -21.12 -14.68
N LEU A 270 16.51 -21.41 -15.85
CA LEU A 270 15.31 -22.24 -15.98
C LEU A 270 15.59 -23.69 -15.55
N GLN A 271 16.76 -24.22 -15.87
CA GLN A 271 17.18 -25.54 -15.37
C GLN A 271 17.25 -25.51 -13.84
N LYS A 272 17.84 -24.47 -13.25
CA LYS A 272 17.90 -24.30 -11.80
C LYS A 272 16.52 -24.21 -11.15
N VAL A 273 15.60 -23.49 -11.79
CA VAL A 273 14.20 -23.42 -11.34
C VAL A 273 13.56 -24.80 -11.35
N ARG A 274 13.76 -25.60 -12.41
CA ARG A 274 13.24 -26.98 -12.48
C ARG A 274 13.83 -27.90 -11.41
N GLU A 275 15.11 -27.75 -11.09
CA GLU A 275 15.77 -28.49 -10.01
C GLU A 275 15.20 -28.17 -8.62
N LEU A 276 14.86 -26.91 -8.35
CA LEU A 276 14.41 -26.44 -7.05
C LEU A 276 12.91 -26.59 -6.80
N TRP A 277 12.10 -26.48 -7.84
CA TRP A 277 10.64 -26.45 -7.73
C TRP A 277 9.92 -27.51 -8.56
N GLY A 278 10.59 -28.18 -9.52
CA GLY A 278 9.93 -29.08 -10.46
C GLY A 278 9.29 -30.31 -9.81
N ASP A 279 9.86 -30.82 -8.72
CA ASP A 279 9.33 -31.94 -7.93
C ASP A 279 8.21 -31.57 -6.95
N TRP A 280 7.95 -30.25 -6.78
CA TRP A 280 6.90 -29.79 -5.89
C TRP A 280 5.52 -30.08 -6.47
N ARG A 281 4.74 -30.89 -5.76
CA ARG A 281 3.44 -31.35 -6.23
C ARG A 281 2.40 -30.22 -6.20
N GLN A 282 1.69 -30.09 -7.30
CA GLN A 282 0.51 -29.21 -7.37
C GLN A 282 -0.63 -29.76 -6.51
N ALA A 283 -1.53 -28.88 -6.10
CA ALA A 283 -2.76 -29.25 -5.41
C ALA A 283 -3.95 -28.45 -5.97
N GLU A 284 -5.13 -28.99 -5.80
CA GLU A 284 -6.35 -28.22 -6.06
C GLU A 284 -6.57 -27.23 -4.92
N VAL A 285 -6.38 -25.95 -5.21
CA VAL A 285 -6.57 -24.87 -4.24
C VAL A 285 -7.82 -24.09 -4.61
N SER A 286 -8.80 -24.11 -3.74
CA SER A 286 -10.01 -23.28 -3.86
C SER A 286 -9.87 -22.07 -2.92
N LEU A 287 -9.72 -20.88 -3.50
CA LEU A 287 -9.83 -19.64 -2.76
C LEU A 287 -11.31 -19.36 -2.50
N PRO A 288 -11.72 -19.07 -1.26
CA PRO A 288 -13.09 -18.68 -0.99
C PRO A 288 -13.41 -17.37 -1.73
N PRO A 289 -14.64 -17.25 -2.27
CA PRO A 289 -15.05 -16.00 -2.89
C PRO A 289 -15.06 -14.90 -1.81
N LEU A 290 -14.44 -13.76 -2.14
CA LEU A 290 -14.49 -12.61 -1.25
C LEU A 290 -15.92 -12.05 -1.19
N PRO A 291 -16.40 -11.66 0.01
CA PRO A 291 -17.67 -10.96 0.12
C PRO A 291 -17.64 -9.69 -0.72
N LYS A 292 -18.69 -9.45 -1.50
CA LYS A 292 -18.83 -8.19 -2.23
C LYS A 292 -19.10 -7.07 -1.24
N VAL A 293 -18.46 -5.93 -1.49
CA VAL A 293 -18.80 -4.70 -0.76
C VAL A 293 -20.25 -4.36 -0.98
N ASN A 294 -20.99 -4.14 0.10
CA ASN A 294 -22.33 -3.54 0.05
C ASN A 294 -22.18 -2.03 0.29
N PRO A 295 -22.26 -1.18 -0.75
CA PRO A 295 -21.95 0.25 -0.65
C PRO A 295 -23.10 1.06 -0.04
N GLU A 296 -23.61 0.66 1.12
CA GLU A 296 -24.63 1.44 1.83
C GLU A 296 -23.99 2.69 2.44
N PRO A 297 -24.53 3.89 2.15
CA PRO A 297 -24.05 5.12 2.75
C PRO A 297 -24.27 5.12 4.27
N LYS A 298 -23.23 5.42 5.01
CA LYS A 298 -23.28 5.66 6.47
C LYS A 298 -22.98 7.11 6.79
N SER A 299 -23.65 8.01 6.04
CA SER A 299 -23.42 9.45 6.17
C SER A 299 -23.68 9.94 7.59
N GLY A 300 -22.87 10.88 8.01
CA GLY A 300 -22.98 11.51 9.33
C GLY A 300 -21.63 11.81 9.95
N ILE A 301 -21.70 12.48 11.10
CA ILE A 301 -20.52 12.84 11.88
C ILE A 301 -20.43 11.89 13.07
N TYR A 302 -19.27 11.24 13.19
CA TYR A 302 -18.93 10.34 14.27
C TYR A 302 -17.68 10.84 14.98
N TYR A 303 -17.60 10.64 16.28
CA TYR A 303 -16.40 10.98 17.02
C TYR A 303 -16.02 9.91 18.04
N ILE A 304 -14.72 9.83 18.29
CA ILE A 304 -14.12 9.06 19.37
C ILE A 304 -13.43 10.06 20.28
N ASN A 305 -13.88 10.12 21.52
CA ASN A 305 -13.30 11.03 22.51
C ASN A 305 -11.95 10.51 22.99
N LYS A 306 -10.90 11.29 22.77
CA LYS A 306 -9.54 11.01 23.24
C LYS A 306 -8.85 12.32 23.60
N GLN A 307 -8.34 12.44 24.81
CA GLN A 307 -7.63 13.62 25.28
C GLN A 307 -6.27 13.75 24.58
N VAL A 308 -6.26 14.53 23.52
CA VAL A 308 -5.08 14.78 22.67
C VAL A 308 -5.07 16.23 22.21
N ASN A 309 -3.89 16.72 21.84
CA ASN A 309 -3.73 18.09 21.32
C ASN A 309 -3.96 18.18 19.80
N GLN A 310 -3.97 17.04 19.11
CA GLN A 310 -4.19 16.95 17.67
C GLN A 310 -5.31 15.96 17.38
N SER A 311 -6.28 16.40 16.59
CA SER A 311 -7.33 15.55 16.06
C SER A 311 -6.91 14.92 14.74
N ASN A 312 -7.36 13.70 14.53
CA ASN A 312 -7.28 13.03 13.22
C ASN A 312 -8.68 12.89 12.64
N ILE A 313 -8.82 13.27 11.39
CA ILE A 313 -10.09 13.34 10.66
C ILE A 313 -10.02 12.39 9.47
N ARG A 314 -11.07 11.60 9.25
CA ARG A 314 -11.33 10.88 8.00
C ARG A 314 -12.74 11.18 7.54
N MET A 315 -12.88 11.54 6.26
CA MET A 315 -14.14 11.83 5.61
C MET A 315 -14.18 11.03 4.32
N GLY A 316 -15.22 10.23 4.11
CA GLY A 316 -15.30 9.44 2.88
C GLY A 316 -16.68 8.91 2.59
N HIS A 317 -16.86 8.48 1.36
CA HIS A 317 -18.06 7.84 0.85
C HIS A 317 -17.67 6.73 -0.13
N TRP A 318 -18.59 5.82 -0.44
CA TRP A 318 -18.33 4.78 -1.42
C TRP A 318 -18.02 5.36 -2.80
N GLY A 319 -17.04 4.77 -3.45
CA GLY A 319 -16.48 5.24 -4.72
C GLY A 319 -16.76 4.28 -5.86
N THR A 320 -15.73 3.75 -6.47
CA THR A 320 -15.80 2.92 -7.68
C THR A 320 -14.69 1.87 -7.70
N ASN A 321 -14.61 1.11 -8.80
CA ASN A 321 -13.61 0.10 -9.05
C ASN A 321 -12.92 0.29 -10.42
N ARG A 322 -12.02 -0.62 -10.78
CA ARG A 322 -11.21 -0.54 -12.00
C ARG A 322 -11.99 -0.72 -13.31
N ASP A 323 -13.18 -1.30 -13.25
CA ASP A 323 -14.01 -1.53 -14.44
C ASP A 323 -14.79 -0.27 -14.86
N ASN A 324 -14.73 0.78 -14.03
CA ASN A 324 -15.37 2.05 -14.34
C ASN A 324 -14.65 2.77 -15.50
N PRO A 325 -15.33 3.07 -16.61
CA PRO A 325 -14.73 3.80 -17.73
C PRO A 325 -14.26 5.21 -17.37
N ASP A 326 -14.84 5.82 -16.33
CA ASP A 326 -14.49 7.16 -15.86
C ASP A 326 -13.22 7.19 -14.99
N ARG A 327 -12.57 6.03 -14.71
CA ARG A 327 -11.50 5.91 -13.71
C ARG A 327 -10.33 6.86 -13.95
N PHE A 328 -9.91 7.07 -15.19
CA PHE A 328 -8.77 7.93 -15.51
C PHE A 328 -9.04 9.40 -15.20
N ALA A 329 -10.27 9.86 -15.50
CA ALA A 329 -10.69 11.20 -15.15
C ALA A 329 -10.87 11.36 -13.62
N ILE A 330 -11.30 10.31 -12.91
CA ILE A 330 -11.39 10.29 -11.44
C ILE A 330 -10.00 10.38 -10.80
N ASP A 331 -9.02 9.66 -11.33
CA ASP A 331 -7.64 9.70 -10.82
C ASP A 331 -7.05 11.13 -10.96
N LEU A 332 -7.20 11.76 -12.14
CA LEU A 332 -6.74 13.14 -12.35
C LEU A 332 -7.53 14.16 -11.52
N MET A 333 -8.84 13.96 -11.36
CA MET A 333 -9.67 14.76 -10.46
C MET A 333 -9.14 14.70 -9.02
N ASN A 334 -8.83 13.50 -8.55
CA ASN A 334 -8.31 13.30 -7.19
C ASN A 334 -6.95 13.97 -7.00
N ASP A 335 -6.06 13.88 -8.00
CA ASP A 335 -4.75 14.54 -7.92
C ASP A 335 -4.88 16.07 -7.82
N ILE A 336 -5.79 16.67 -8.60
CA ILE A 336 -6.07 18.11 -8.50
C ILE A 336 -6.69 18.48 -7.16
N LEU A 337 -7.58 17.63 -6.61
CA LEU A 337 -8.27 17.93 -5.37
C LEU A 337 -7.36 17.84 -4.14
N GLY A 338 -6.61 16.73 -4.00
CA GLY A 338 -5.83 16.47 -2.79
C GLY A 338 -4.89 15.28 -2.88
N GLY A 339 -4.79 14.63 -4.03
CA GLY A 339 -3.97 13.42 -4.24
C GLY A 339 -2.48 13.71 -4.46
N SER A 340 -2.12 14.94 -4.83
CA SER A 340 -0.74 15.37 -5.00
C SER A 340 -0.25 16.19 -3.80
N ASP A 341 1.06 16.08 -3.47
CA ASP A 341 1.58 16.62 -2.20
C ASP A 341 1.64 18.16 -2.13
N PHE A 342 1.90 18.88 -3.23
CA PHE A 342 2.22 20.31 -3.16
C PHE A 342 1.37 21.23 -4.02
N SER A 343 0.68 20.70 -5.01
CA SER A 343 -0.09 21.51 -5.98
C SER A 343 -1.60 21.27 -5.92
N ALA A 344 -2.04 20.39 -5.03
CA ALA A 344 -3.45 20.06 -4.87
C ALA A 344 -4.20 21.17 -4.12
N ARG A 345 -5.44 21.43 -4.56
CA ARG A 345 -6.31 22.49 -3.99
C ARG A 345 -6.46 22.39 -2.47
N MET A 346 -6.67 21.18 -1.97
CA MET A 346 -6.87 20.93 -0.54
C MET A 346 -5.61 21.19 0.28
N VAL A 347 -4.43 20.81 -0.25
CA VAL A 347 -3.14 21.07 0.40
C VAL A 347 -2.85 22.57 0.41
N GLU A 348 -3.04 23.23 -0.74
CA GLU A 348 -2.81 24.67 -0.85
C GLU A 348 -3.69 25.45 0.13
N ARG A 349 -4.99 25.18 0.17
CA ARG A 349 -5.91 25.91 1.05
C ARG A 349 -5.74 25.57 2.52
N VAL A 350 -5.84 24.28 2.87
CA VAL A 350 -5.97 23.88 4.29
C VAL A 350 -4.63 23.92 5.02
N ARG A 351 -3.54 23.54 4.32
CA ARG A 351 -2.19 23.52 4.89
C ARG A 351 -1.44 24.83 4.68
N ASN A 352 -1.35 25.31 3.44
CA ASN A 352 -0.46 26.43 3.10
C ASN A 352 -1.10 27.79 3.41
N ASP A 353 -2.35 28.02 2.97
CA ASP A 353 -3.03 29.31 3.13
C ASP A 353 -3.59 29.51 4.53
N GLU A 354 -4.32 28.53 5.06
CA GLU A 354 -5.01 28.64 6.33
C GLU A 354 -4.21 28.10 7.53
N GLY A 355 -3.15 27.33 7.29
CA GLY A 355 -2.29 26.77 8.34
C GLY A 355 -3.02 25.86 9.33
N LEU A 356 -4.12 25.24 8.91
CA LEU A 356 -4.97 24.43 9.78
C LEU A 356 -4.44 23.03 10.02
N ALA A 357 -3.80 22.43 9.03
CA ALA A 357 -3.37 21.06 9.09
C ALA A 357 -1.89 20.92 8.73
N TYR A 358 -1.16 20.07 9.46
CA TYR A 358 0.18 19.67 9.08
C TYR A 358 0.15 18.72 7.86
N SER A 359 -0.83 17.86 7.84
CA SER A 359 -1.05 16.87 6.81
C SER A 359 -2.52 16.86 6.41
N VAL A 360 -2.79 16.99 5.13
CA VAL A 360 -4.13 16.93 4.54
C VAL A 360 -4.01 16.39 3.12
N GLY A 361 -4.97 15.58 2.68
CA GLY A 361 -4.99 15.06 1.33
C GLY A 361 -6.22 14.20 1.05
N THR A 362 -6.32 13.74 -0.21
CA THR A 362 -7.40 12.86 -0.65
C THR A 362 -6.85 11.61 -1.35
N ALA A 363 -7.64 10.55 -1.32
CA ALA A 363 -7.41 9.33 -2.09
C ALA A 363 -8.72 8.86 -2.70
N PHE A 364 -8.69 8.46 -3.95
CA PHE A 364 -9.82 7.85 -4.63
C PHE A 364 -9.32 6.65 -5.43
N PRO A 365 -9.02 5.50 -4.79
CA PRO A 365 -8.48 4.34 -5.48
C PRO A 365 -9.45 3.81 -6.52
N THR A 366 -9.08 3.88 -7.80
CA THR A 366 -9.89 3.37 -8.92
C THR A 366 -9.35 2.06 -9.49
N SER A 367 -8.15 1.64 -9.08
CA SER A 367 -7.49 0.44 -9.60
C SER A 367 -7.87 -0.86 -8.89
N GLN A 368 -8.70 -0.80 -7.85
CA GLN A 368 -9.16 -1.96 -7.10
C GLN A 368 -10.15 -2.80 -7.90
N ARG A 369 -10.12 -4.12 -7.69
CA ARG A 369 -11.09 -5.05 -8.28
C ARG A 369 -12.49 -4.83 -7.72
N ASP A 370 -12.59 -4.61 -6.42
CA ASP A 370 -13.86 -4.30 -5.75
C ASP A 370 -14.06 -2.79 -5.57
N ILE A 371 -15.26 -2.40 -5.17
CA ILE A 371 -15.60 -0.99 -4.94
C ILE A 371 -14.73 -0.46 -3.80
N SER A 372 -14.01 0.61 -4.08
CA SER A 372 -13.25 1.38 -3.12
C SER A 372 -14.07 2.54 -2.54
N PHE A 373 -13.45 3.42 -1.79
CA PHE A 373 -14.09 4.64 -1.29
C PHE A 373 -13.23 5.88 -1.57
N PHE A 374 -13.88 7.01 -1.79
CA PHE A 374 -13.24 8.31 -1.69
C PHE A 374 -12.89 8.60 -0.24
N LEU A 375 -11.70 9.09 0.01
CA LEU A 375 -11.21 9.48 1.33
C LEU A 375 -10.59 10.88 1.25
N ALA A 376 -10.99 11.77 2.17
CA ALA A 376 -10.25 12.95 2.54
C ALA A 376 -9.80 12.80 3.99
N ALA A 377 -8.55 13.10 4.30
CA ALA A 377 -7.99 12.93 5.63
C ALA A 377 -7.16 14.14 6.03
N ALA A 378 -7.16 14.47 7.32
CA ALA A 378 -6.34 15.53 7.87
C ALA A 378 -5.90 15.24 9.30
N GLN A 379 -4.73 15.78 9.66
CA GLN A 379 -4.27 15.89 11.03
C GLN A 379 -4.13 17.38 11.37
N THR A 380 -4.84 17.83 12.40
CA THR A 380 -4.96 19.24 12.77
C THR A 380 -4.88 19.43 14.27
N ARG A 381 -4.61 20.64 14.73
CA ARG A 381 -4.78 20.98 16.13
C ARG A 381 -6.24 20.82 16.53
N THR A 382 -6.49 20.37 17.76
CA THR A 382 -7.84 20.08 18.23
C THR A 382 -8.78 21.27 18.01
N GLU A 383 -8.35 22.49 18.36
CA GLU A 383 -9.15 23.72 18.23
C GLU A 383 -9.47 24.10 16.77
N SER A 384 -8.70 23.58 15.81
CA SER A 384 -8.88 23.87 14.39
C SER A 384 -9.72 22.82 13.66
N THR A 385 -10.20 21.78 14.33
CA THR A 385 -10.84 20.60 13.74
C THR A 385 -12.06 20.96 12.88
N SER A 386 -13.01 21.70 13.43
CA SER A 386 -14.23 22.09 12.70
C SER A 386 -13.91 22.95 11.49
N LYS A 387 -12.98 23.90 11.65
CA LYS A 387 -12.57 24.77 10.55
C LYS A 387 -11.88 23.97 9.44
N ALA A 388 -11.01 23.01 9.81
CA ALA A 388 -10.38 22.11 8.84
C ALA A 388 -11.41 21.27 8.06
N ILE A 389 -12.38 20.68 8.76
CA ILE A 389 -13.50 19.95 8.13
C ILE A 389 -14.26 20.84 7.15
N GLN A 390 -14.63 22.07 7.57
CA GLN A 390 -15.35 23.00 6.70
C GLN A 390 -14.53 23.36 5.47
N SER A 391 -13.24 23.68 5.63
CA SER A 391 -12.37 24.01 4.50
C SER A 391 -12.19 22.83 3.53
N MET A 392 -12.10 21.59 4.06
CA MET A 392 -12.06 20.37 3.22
C MET A 392 -13.38 20.18 2.46
N LEU A 393 -14.54 20.35 3.12
CA LEU A 393 -15.87 20.27 2.47
C LEU A 393 -16.03 21.33 1.39
N ASP A 394 -15.55 22.55 1.64
CA ASP A 394 -15.61 23.64 0.67
C ASP A 394 -14.76 23.32 -0.57
N GLU A 395 -13.57 22.73 -0.42
CA GLU A 395 -12.75 22.33 -1.57
C GLU A 395 -13.38 21.18 -2.36
N ILE A 396 -13.99 20.19 -1.70
CA ILE A 396 -14.77 19.15 -2.36
C ILE A 396 -15.92 19.78 -3.17
N ASN A 397 -16.66 20.73 -2.60
CA ASN A 397 -17.75 21.41 -3.29
C ASN A 397 -17.25 22.31 -4.44
N LYS A 398 -16.15 23.03 -4.25
CA LYS A 398 -15.53 23.82 -5.33
C LYS A 398 -15.08 22.92 -6.50
N MET A 399 -14.50 21.74 -6.22
CA MET A 399 -14.12 20.79 -7.27
C MET A 399 -15.32 20.37 -8.12
N ARG A 400 -16.53 20.28 -7.54
CA ARG A 400 -17.79 19.97 -8.25
C ARG A 400 -18.37 21.13 -9.05
N THR A 401 -18.10 22.38 -8.64
CA THR A 401 -18.84 23.57 -9.11
C THR A 401 -18.00 24.55 -9.91
N THR A 402 -16.68 24.51 -9.78
CA THR A 402 -15.76 25.43 -10.48
C THR A 402 -15.09 24.73 -11.66
N LYS A 403 -14.74 25.52 -12.68
CA LYS A 403 -13.95 25.03 -13.80
C LYS A 403 -12.54 24.67 -13.39
N ILE A 404 -11.98 23.65 -14.02
CA ILE A 404 -10.59 23.30 -13.90
C ILE A 404 -9.75 24.29 -14.71
N SER A 405 -8.76 24.90 -14.11
CA SER A 405 -7.85 25.76 -14.84
C SER A 405 -6.95 24.91 -15.76
N ARG A 406 -6.51 25.51 -16.85
CA ARG A 406 -5.58 24.84 -17.78
C ARG A 406 -4.30 24.37 -17.10
N ASN A 407 -3.77 25.18 -16.19
CA ASN A 407 -2.55 24.85 -15.46
C ASN A 407 -2.74 23.64 -14.52
N GLU A 408 -3.83 23.58 -13.75
CA GLU A 408 -4.14 22.42 -12.89
C GLU A 408 -4.25 21.14 -13.70
N PHE A 409 -4.99 21.21 -14.83
CA PHE A 409 -5.17 20.07 -15.72
C PHE A 409 -3.85 19.58 -16.33
N GLU A 410 -3.08 20.49 -16.93
CA GLU A 410 -1.81 20.14 -17.57
C GLU A 410 -0.82 19.58 -16.54
N THR A 411 -0.73 20.19 -15.35
CA THR A 411 0.16 19.72 -14.28
C THR A 411 -0.22 18.31 -13.82
N ALA A 412 -1.46 18.04 -13.51
CA ALA A 412 -1.92 16.71 -13.08
C ALA A 412 -1.70 15.66 -14.18
N ARG A 413 -2.12 15.95 -15.42
CA ARG A 413 -1.97 15.02 -16.54
C ARG A 413 -0.51 14.75 -16.87
N GLU A 414 0.34 15.78 -16.94
CA GLU A 414 1.77 15.63 -17.21
C GLU A 414 2.47 14.84 -16.11
N MET A 415 2.13 15.06 -14.84
CA MET A 415 2.68 14.30 -13.72
C MET A 415 2.39 12.80 -13.90
N PHE A 416 1.16 12.41 -14.24
CA PHE A 416 0.81 11.03 -14.52
C PHE A 416 1.60 10.46 -15.71
N LEU A 417 1.62 11.17 -16.83
CA LEU A 417 2.25 10.70 -18.06
C LEU A 417 3.78 10.61 -17.92
N TYR A 418 4.42 11.60 -17.29
CA TYR A 418 5.88 11.58 -17.09
C TYR A 418 6.30 10.55 -16.02
N SER A 419 5.51 10.38 -14.95
CA SER A 419 5.82 9.36 -13.94
C SER A 419 5.62 7.93 -14.48
N TYR A 420 4.81 7.76 -15.52
CA TYR A 420 4.49 6.44 -16.06
C TYR A 420 5.71 5.69 -16.59
N VAL A 421 6.69 6.39 -17.18
CA VAL A 421 7.92 5.77 -17.68
C VAL A 421 8.76 5.13 -16.57
N PHE A 422 8.71 5.67 -15.36
CA PHE A 422 9.45 5.11 -14.22
C PHE A 422 8.90 3.76 -13.71
N ARG A 423 7.69 3.39 -14.11
CA ARG A 423 7.12 2.08 -13.81
C ARG A 423 7.88 0.94 -14.50
N PHE A 424 8.60 1.23 -15.59
CA PHE A 424 9.33 0.27 -16.41
C PHE A 424 10.84 0.58 -16.49
N ALA A 425 11.31 1.57 -15.73
CA ALA A 425 12.72 1.98 -15.75
C ALA A 425 13.66 0.87 -15.27
N GLU A 426 13.20 0.10 -14.29
CA GLU A 426 13.91 -1.06 -13.75
C GLU A 426 13.34 -2.35 -14.33
N PRO A 427 14.17 -3.31 -14.80
CA PRO A 427 13.70 -4.58 -15.35
C PRO A 427 12.82 -5.36 -14.38
N SER A 428 13.16 -5.41 -13.10
CA SER A 428 12.36 -6.07 -12.07
C SER A 428 10.95 -5.48 -11.93
N ARG A 429 10.81 -4.16 -12.07
CA ARG A 429 9.49 -3.48 -12.09
C ARG A 429 8.70 -3.81 -13.34
N ALA A 430 9.37 -3.80 -14.50
CA ALA A 430 8.76 -4.16 -15.78
C ALA A 430 8.25 -5.61 -15.76
N LEU A 431 9.08 -6.54 -15.27
CA LEU A 431 8.72 -7.94 -15.08
C LEU A 431 7.50 -8.09 -14.15
N THR A 432 7.56 -7.46 -12.97
CA THR A 432 6.47 -7.52 -11.98
C THR A 432 5.17 -6.93 -12.53
N ALA A 433 5.23 -5.86 -13.33
CA ALA A 433 4.04 -5.30 -13.98
C ALA A 433 3.37 -6.31 -14.92
N LEU A 434 4.16 -7.05 -15.74
CA LEU A 434 3.63 -8.11 -16.60
C LEU A 434 3.06 -9.28 -15.80
N MET A 435 3.74 -9.72 -14.74
CA MET A 435 3.23 -10.75 -13.84
C MET A 435 1.88 -10.36 -13.23
N ARG A 436 1.74 -9.10 -12.80
CA ARG A 436 0.47 -8.58 -12.25
C ARG A 436 -0.66 -8.60 -13.26
N LEU A 437 -0.41 -8.34 -14.55
CA LEU A 437 -1.46 -8.46 -15.56
C LEU A 437 -2.07 -9.85 -15.57
N GLU A 438 -1.24 -10.89 -15.55
CA GLU A 438 -1.72 -12.28 -15.52
C GLU A 438 -2.34 -12.63 -14.15
N TYR A 439 -1.71 -12.18 -13.07
CA TYR A 439 -2.22 -12.41 -11.71
C TYR A 439 -3.64 -11.88 -11.51
N GLU A 440 -3.91 -10.70 -12.06
CA GLU A 440 -5.19 -10.01 -11.96
C GLU A 440 -6.14 -10.29 -13.15
N HIS A 441 -5.76 -11.19 -14.06
CA HIS A 441 -6.52 -11.54 -15.27
C HIS A 441 -6.81 -10.33 -16.16
N LEU A 442 -5.84 -9.40 -16.26
CA LEU A 442 -5.94 -8.23 -17.12
C LEU A 442 -5.44 -8.54 -18.54
N PRO A 443 -5.97 -7.85 -19.57
CA PRO A 443 -5.53 -8.07 -20.94
C PRO A 443 -4.06 -7.66 -21.15
N PRO A 444 -3.32 -8.30 -22.07
CA PRO A 444 -1.90 -8.01 -22.30
C PRO A 444 -1.59 -6.55 -22.69
N ASP A 445 -2.54 -5.85 -23.32
CA ASP A 445 -2.44 -4.45 -23.74
C ASP A 445 -2.95 -3.45 -22.68
N TYR A 446 -3.20 -3.92 -21.45
CA TYR A 446 -3.76 -3.11 -20.38
C TYR A 446 -2.91 -1.88 -20.06
N LEU A 447 -1.57 -2.03 -19.97
CA LEU A 447 -0.67 -0.92 -19.67
C LEU A 447 -0.67 0.16 -20.76
N GLU A 448 -0.75 -0.25 -22.02
CA GLU A 448 -0.85 0.66 -23.16
C GLU A 448 -2.20 1.40 -23.13
N LYS A 449 -3.30 0.68 -22.90
CA LYS A 449 -4.64 1.25 -22.78
C LYS A 449 -4.78 2.19 -21.57
N GLU A 450 -4.14 1.85 -20.45
CA GLU A 450 -4.11 2.70 -19.27
C GLU A 450 -3.41 4.04 -19.58
N PHE A 451 -2.23 3.99 -20.22
CA PHE A 451 -1.52 5.19 -20.64
C PHE A 451 -2.33 6.06 -21.61
N GLN A 452 -2.94 5.42 -22.63
CA GLN A 452 -3.82 6.10 -23.58
C GLN A 452 -5.05 6.71 -22.90
N GLY A 453 -5.59 6.02 -21.90
CA GLY A 453 -6.71 6.50 -21.10
C GLY A 453 -6.38 7.83 -20.40
N TYR A 454 -5.22 7.94 -19.76
CA TYR A 454 -4.78 9.21 -19.16
C TYR A 454 -4.50 10.29 -20.19
N GLN A 455 -3.97 9.94 -21.37
CA GLN A 455 -3.75 10.90 -22.46
C GLN A 455 -5.04 11.50 -23.02
N ALA A 456 -6.12 10.70 -23.03
CA ALA A 456 -7.39 11.07 -23.62
C ALA A 456 -8.26 11.95 -22.70
N VAL A 457 -8.00 12.00 -21.39
CA VAL A 457 -8.80 12.80 -20.43
C VAL A 457 -8.79 14.28 -20.79
N THR A 458 -9.95 14.92 -20.68
CA THR A 458 -10.15 16.36 -20.90
C THR A 458 -10.56 17.07 -19.60
N PRO A 459 -10.42 18.40 -19.50
CA PRO A 459 -10.92 19.17 -18.36
C PRO A 459 -12.42 18.98 -18.13
N GLU A 460 -13.20 18.91 -19.21
CA GLU A 460 -14.66 18.73 -19.14
C GLU A 460 -15.05 17.36 -18.54
N GLU A 461 -14.26 16.33 -18.84
CA GLU A 461 -14.45 15.00 -18.22
C GLU A 461 -14.15 15.03 -16.73
N ILE A 462 -13.08 15.75 -16.31
CA ILE A 462 -12.76 15.93 -14.88
C ILE A 462 -13.91 16.66 -14.17
N GLU A 463 -14.42 17.74 -14.75
CA GLU A 463 -15.57 18.46 -14.19
C GLU A 463 -16.83 17.58 -14.12
N ARG A 464 -17.07 16.75 -15.13
CA ARG A 464 -18.18 15.81 -15.16
C ARG A 464 -18.07 14.75 -14.06
N VAL A 465 -16.88 14.13 -13.92
CA VAL A 465 -16.68 13.09 -12.89
C VAL A 465 -16.67 13.68 -11.49
N ALA A 466 -16.17 14.92 -11.29
CA ALA A 466 -16.26 15.59 -10.01
C ALA A 466 -17.73 15.76 -9.55
N ARG A 467 -18.60 16.19 -10.46
CA ARG A 467 -20.04 16.29 -10.17
C ARG A 467 -20.71 14.94 -9.90
N LYS A 468 -20.27 13.87 -10.58
CA LYS A 468 -20.89 12.55 -10.52
C LYS A 468 -20.43 11.72 -9.32
N TYR A 469 -19.13 11.80 -8.98
CA TYR A 469 -18.51 10.87 -8.04
C TYR A 469 -18.11 11.48 -6.70
N LEU A 470 -17.97 12.80 -6.58
CA LEU A 470 -17.81 13.44 -5.27
C LEU A 470 -19.21 13.71 -4.70
N LYS A 471 -19.51 13.09 -3.56
CA LYS A 471 -20.83 13.09 -2.93
C LYS A 471 -20.75 13.58 -1.48
N PRO A 472 -20.58 14.88 -1.25
CA PRO A 472 -20.45 15.43 0.09
C PRO A 472 -21.65 15.09 1.00
N GLU A 473 -22.82 14.89 0.44
CA GLU A 473 -24.04 14.47 1.14
C GLU A 473 -24.01 13.03 1.68
N GLU A 474 -23.17 12.16 1.10
CA GLU A 474 -22.99 10.76 1.53
C GLU A 474 -21.77 10.56 2.45
N LEU A 475 -21.06 11.63 2.83
CA LEU A 475 -19.83 11.52 3.62
C LEU A 475 -20.07 10.95 5.02
N THR A 476 -19.35 9.91 5.35
CA THR A 476 -19.06 9.50 6.73
C THR A 476 -17.87 10.29 7.21
N ILE A 477 -18.01 11.06 8.27
CA ILE A 477 -16.94 11.86 8.88
C ILE A 477 -16.64 11.26 10.23
N LEU A 478 -15.40 10.77 10.43
CA LEU A 478 -14.93 10.26 11.71
C LEU A 478 -13.79 11.13 12.23
N ILE A 479 -13.92 11.53 13.50
CA ILE A 479 -12.97 12.37 14.20
C ILE A 479 -12.49 11.62 15.45
N VAL A 480 -11.18 11.57 15.65
CA VAL A 480 -10.58 11.15 16.92
C VAL A 480 -9.88 12.35 17.53
N GLY A 481 -10.36 12.84 18.67
CA GLY A 481 -9.87 14.06 19.30
C GLY A 481 -10.52 14.35 20.65
N ASP A 482 -10.11 15.44 21.30
CA ASP A 482 -10.64 15.86 22.59
C ASP A 482 -12.00 16.57 22.40
N TYR A 483 -13.09 15.80 22.58
CA TYR A 483 -14.44 16.28 22.36
C TYR A 483 -14.82 17.44 23.29
N SER A 484 -14.24 17.53 24.47
CA SER A 484 -14.50 18.66 25.39
C SER A 484 -14.13 20.02 24.81
N LYS A 485 -13.17 20.04 23.86
CA LYS A 485 -12.73 21.24 23.13
C LYS A 485 -13.41 21.43 21.79
N LEU A 486 -14.19 20.45 21.31
CA LEU A 486 -14.74 20.40 19.95
C LEU A 486 -16.26 20.48 19.92
N SER A 487 -16.95 20.18 21.02
CA SER A 487 -18.39 19.89 21.05
C SER A 487 -19.27 20.97 20.46
N GLU A 488 -19.00 22.25 20.79
CA GLU A 488 -19.80 23.39 20.31
C GLU A 488 -19.63 23.57 18.79
N GLU A 489 -18.40 23.52 18.30
CA GLU A 489 -18.11 23.76 16.89
C GLU A 489 -18.55 22.59 16.01
N LEU A 490 -18.38 21.33 16.47
CA LEU A 490 -18.85 20.15 15.73
C LEU A 490 -20.38 20.14 15.62
N SER A 491 -21.09 20.62 16.63
CA SER A 491 -22.55 20.70 16.59
C SER A 491 -23.06 21.68 15.51
N ARG A 492 -22.25 22.60 15.05
CA ARG A 492 -22.57 23.50 13.91
C ARG A 492 -22.48 22.81 12.57
N LEU A 493 -21.67 21.76 12.48
CA LEU A 493 -21.55 20.94 11.26
C LEU A 493 -22.66 19.87 11.16
N GLY A 494 -23.30 19.51 12.28
CA GLY A 494 -24.36 18.52 12.34
C GLY A 494 -24.56 17.95 13.75
N GLN A 495 -25.14 16.75 13.86
CA GLN A 495 -25.32 16.05 15.12
C GLN A 495 -24.25 14.94 15.25
N PRO A 496 -23.14 15.18 15.97
CA PRO A 496 -22.09 14.18 16.14
C PRO A 496 -22.58 13.01 17.01
N LYS A 497 -22.24 11.78 16.56
CA LYS A 497 -22.53 10.55 17.31
C LYS A 497 -21.23 10.01 17.89
N GLU A 498 -21.23 9.75 19.21
CA GLU A 498 -20.10 9.09 19.84
C GLU A 498 -20.08 7.61 19.47
N ILE A 499 -18.89 7.12 19.14
CA ILE A 499 -18.61 5.69 19.00
C ILE A 499 -17.41 5.32 19.88
N GLN A 500 -17.39 4.06 20.32
CA GLN A 500 -16.28 3.55 21.11
C GLN A 500 -15.33 2.78 20.18
N PRO A 501 -14.01 3.01 20.28
CA PRO A 501 -13.04 2.22 19.53
C PRO A 501 -12.98 0.78 20.07
N LEU A 502 -12.54 -0.15 19.21
CA LEU A 502 -12.20 -1.50 19.68
C LEU A 502 -11.21 -1.43 20.84
N GLN A 503 -11.49 -2.18 21.89
CA GLN A 503 -10.60 -2.32 23.04
C GLN A 503 -9.76 -3.58 22.89
N PHE A 504 -8.48 -3.47 23.26
CA PHE A 504 -7.51 -4.58 23.24
C PHE A 504 -7.07 -4.89 24.68
N GLU A 505 -8.05 -5.33 25.50
CA GLU A 505 -7.82 -5.74 26.88
C GLU A 505 -7.82 -7.27 27.01
N ASP A 506 -7.14 -7.77 28.05
CA ASP A 506 -7.13 -9.19 28.35
C ASP A 506 -8.51 -9.60 28.90
N GLY A 507 -9.21 -10.48 28.19
CA GLY A 507 -10.40 -11.15 28.72
C GLY A 507 -11.77 -10.54 28.38
N ASN A 508 -11.86 -9.51 27.54
CA ASN A 508 -13.17 -9.05 27.06
C ASN A 508 -13.44 -9.54 25.63
N PRO A 509 -14.49 -10.35 25.41
CA PRO A 509 -14.97 -10.58 24.06
C PRO A 509 -15.46 -9.25 23.46
N PRO A 510 -15.36 -9.06 22.13
CA PRO A 510 -15.86 -7.85 21.49
C PRO A 510 -17.33 -7.67 21.87
N SER A 511 -17.63 -6.54 22.49
CA SER A 511 -19.01 -6.15 22.79
C SER A 511 -19.73 -5.83 21.49
N GLY A 512 -20.06 -6.87 20.74
CA GLY A 512 -20.87 -6.84 19.55
C GLY A 512 -22.34 -6.89 19.93
N ARG A 513 -22.89 -5.78 20.32
CA ARG A 513 -24.33 -5.49 20.22
C ARG A 513 -24.50 -3.99 20.20
N THR A 514 -24.63 -3.47 19.01
CA THR A 514 -25.37 -2.22 18.79
C THR A 514 -26.65 -2.57 18.04
N PRO A 515 -27.81 -2.08 18.51
CA PRO A 515 -29.09 -2.32 17.88
C PRO A 515 -29.20 -1.66 16.50
#